data_84110d6246926e7925f31ea00bda8386
#
_entry.id   84110d6246926e7925f31ea00bda8386
#
_cell.length_a   1.000
_cell.length_b   1.000
_cell.length_c   1.000
_cell.angle_alpha   90.00
_cell.angle_beta   90.00
_cell.angle_gamma   90.00
#
_symmetry.space_group_name_H-M   'P 1'
#
loop_
_entity.id
_entity.type
_entity.pdbx_description
1 polymer ?
#
loop_
_entity_poly.entity_id
_entity_poly.type
_entity_poly.pdbx_seq_one_letter_code
_entity_poly.pdbx_strand_id
1 'polypeptide(L)'
;MVANEFKEEFRMAEQYDVVVIGGGPAGNAMASGLKAQGKTVLIVEADLWGGTCPNRGCDPKKILLSAVEARQAAQHLQGQGLIGAPKIDWPALMAHKRGYTDGINDGTLNGLKGQDIATLHGQAHFQSDNQLAVGDRVVSATDYVVATGQRPAILPITGHEYFKTSTDFLDLDQMPKRVTFVGGGYVGFELATIANAAGADVHVIHHNDRPLKAFDADLVKDLMAAMTADGITFDLNTDVQAITKTATGLQLTADNFELTTDLVISSAGRIPNADQLGLANVGVTFDRHGIQVNDHLQTANPHIYAIGDVSDTPVPKLTPVAGFEARYLVGELTHPGAAIKYPVVPTQVFAAPKLVQVGISAAAATEHPDEYRVNILDMTKWFTYYRFGAQQAQAKVVVAKASGQVVDATLLSDVADEMINYFTLLIEKNVTLPDLQRLVLAYPTPASDLQYLY
;
A
#
# COMPACT_ATOMS: atom_id res chain seq x y z
N MET A 1 36.73 -55.28 12.40
CA MET A 1 35.58 -54.75 11.65
C MET A 1 34.65 -54.11 12.64
N VAL A 2 34.76 -52.79 12.77
CA VAL A 2 33.91 -52.00 13.67
C VAL A 2 32.90 -51.30 12.77
N ALA A 3 31.64 -51.69 12.91
CA ALA A 3 30.53 -51.05 12.23
C ALA A 3 30.34 -49.67 12.83
N ASN A 4 30.52 -48.63 12.02
CA ASN A 4 30.16 -47.27 12.35
C ASN A 4 28.62 -47.16 12.23
N GLU A 5 27.92 -47.19 13.34
CA GLU A 5 26.54 -46.83 13.42
C GLU A 5 26.47 -45.29 13.25
N PHE A 6 26.05 -44.85 12.07
CA PHE A 6 25.54 -43.50 11.88
C PHE A 6 24.22 -43.39 12.64
N LYS A 7 24.25 -42.89 13.87
CA LYS A 7 23.07 -42.35 14.52
C LYS A 7 22.74 -41.01 13.83
N GLU A 8 21.84 -41.02 12.86
CA GLU A 8 21.03 -39.86 12.56
C GLU A 8 20.27 -39.48 13.84
N GLU A 9 20.78 -38.55 14.58
CA GLU A 9 19.98 -37.88 15.62
C GLU A 9 18.83 -37.20 14.90
N PHE A 10 17.66 -37.81 14.92
CA PHE A 10 16.39 -37.14 14.64
C PHE A 10 16.27 -36.02 15.67
N ARG A 11 16.71 -34.81 15.32
CA ARG A 11 16.36 -33.61 16.07
C ARG A 11 14.84 -33.55 16.03
N MET A 12 14.20 -33.77 17.18
CA MET A 12 12.75 -33.55 17.32
C MET A 12 12.46 -32.13 16.80
N ALA A 13 11.48 -31.99 15.90
CA ALA A 13 11.06 -30.70 15.39
C ALA A 13 10.65 -29.82 16.57
N GLU A 14 11.13 -28.58 16.60
CA GLU A 14 10.69 -27.61 17.60
C GLU A 14 9.19 -27.36 17.43
N GLN A 15 8.42 -27.51 18.48
CA GLN A 15 6.96 -27.43 18.42
C GLN A 15 6.47 -26.13 19.01
N TYR A 16 5.54 -25.46 18.31
CA TYR A 16 4.89 -24.21 18.70
C TYR A 16 3.37 -24.35 18.65
N ASP A 17 2.64 -23.49 19.34
CA ASP A 17 1.20 -23.38 19.13
C ASP A 17 0.93 -22.81 17.73
N VAL A 18 1.66 -21.73 17.37
CA VAL A 18 1.50 -21.06 16.06
C VAL A 18 2.86 -20.67 15.47
N VAL A 19 3.04 -20.96 14.17
CA VAL A 19 4.13 -20.41 13.37
C VAL A 19 3.58 -19.34 12.44
N VAL A 20 4.13 -18.13 12.53
CA VAL A 20 3.80 -16.99 11.66
C VAL A 20 4.88 -16.85 10.59
N ILE A 21 4.53 -16.88 9.31
CA ILE A 21 5.44 -16.82 8.18
C ILE A 21 5.36 -15.42 7.55
N GLY A 22 6.38 -14.60 7.77
CA GLY A 22 6.49 -13.20 7.38
C GLY A 22 6.52 -12.25 8.56
N GLY A 23 7.59 -11.48 8.69
CA GLY A 23 7.85 -10.49 9.76
C GLY A 23 7.42 -9.06 9.42
N GLY A 24 6.45 -8.91 8.49
CA GLY A 24 5.83 -7.63 8.16
C GLY A 24 4.75 -7.18 9.16
N PRO A 25 4.02 -6.08 8.87
CA PRO A 25 3.01 -5.53 9.79
C PRO A 25 1.95 -6.54 10.23
N ALA A 26 1.44 -7.38 9.29
CA ALA A 26 0.47 -8.44 9.61
C ALA A 26 1.06 -9.48 10.57
N GLY A 27 2.25 -10.01 10.21
CA GLY A 27 2.90 -11.07 11.01
C GLY A 27 3.34 -10.58 12.39
N ASN A 28 3.88 -9.37 12.49
CA ASN A 28 4.27 -8.78 13.78
C ASN A 28 3.06 -8.56 14.70
N ALA A 29 1.96 -8.02 14.16
CA ALA A 29 0.72 -7.85 14.91
C ALA A 29 0.14 -9.19 15.37
N MET A 30 0.18 -10.21 14.49
CA MET A 30 -0.27 -11.57 14.77
C MET A 30 0.56 -12.22 15.88
N ALA A 31 1.90 -12.21 15.75
CA ALA A 31 2.80 -12.83 16.71
C ALA A 31 2.69 -12.18 18.10
N SER A 32 2.68 -10.85 18.17
CA SER A 32 2.51 -10.11 19.42
C SER A 32 1.14 -10.36 20.06
N GLY A 33 0.08 -10.38 19.25
CA GLY A 33 -1.28 -10.63 19.71
C GLY A 33 -1.44 -12.04 20.31
N LEU A 34 -0.93 -13.07 19.63
CA LEU A 34 -0.96 -14.45 20.12
C LEU A 34 -0.11 -14.63 21.39
N LYS A 35 1.08 -14.03 21.41
CA LYS A 35 1.94 -14.06 22.61
C LYS A 35 1.25 -13.45 23.83
N ALA A 36 0.53 -12.34 23.64
CA ALA A 36 -0.27 -11.71 24.71
C ALA A 36 -1.42 -12.62 25.22
N GLN A 37 -1.86 -13.59 24.39
CA GLN A 37 -2.84 -14.62 24.77
C GLN A 37 -2.18 -15.89 25.38
N GLY A 38 -0.87 -15.86 25.64
CA GLY A 38 -0.13 -16.95 26.27
C GLY A 38 0.27 -18.09 25.32
N LYS A 39 0.17 -17.90 24.01
CA LYS A 39 0.59 -18.91 23.04
C LYS A 39 2.11 -18.94 22.87
N THR A 40 2.65 -20.10 22.56
CA THR A 40 4.03 -20.24 22.08
C THR A 40 4.08 -19.95 20.59
N VAL A 41 4.82 -18.89 20.21
CA VAL A 41 4.85 -18.36 18.84
C VAL A 41 6.26 -18.35 18.31
N LEU A 42 6.44 -18.87 17.09
CA LEU A 42 7.60 -18.63 16.25
C LEU A 42 7.19 -17.71 15.10
N ILE A 43 7.99 -16.68 14.84
CA ILE A 43 7.87 -15.88 13.62
C ILE A 43 9.08 -16.11 12.72
N VAL A 44 8.82 -16.33 11.43
CA VAL A 44 9.84 -16.59 10.41
C VAL A 44 9.86 -15.44 9.42
N GLU A 45 11.05 -14.87 9.14
CA GLU A 45 11.24 -13.82 8.14
C GLU A 45 12.40 -14.18 7.21
N ALA A 46 12.19 -14.03 5.91
CA ALA A 46 13.18 -14.38 4.90
C ALA A 46 14.08 -13.21 4.48
N ASP A 47 13.69 -11.97 4.80
CA ASP A 47 14.36 -10.75 4.35
C ASP A 47 14.49 -9.75 5.53
N LEU A 48 13.88 -8.58 5.48
CA LEU A 48 13.98 -7.57 6.51
C LEU A 48 12.84 -7.67 7.54
N TRP A 49 13.18 -7.76 8.80
CA TRP A 49 12.22 -7.63 9.90
C TRP A 49 11.49 -6.29 9.83
N GLY A 50 10.18 -6.30 10.01
CA GLY A 50 9.30 -5.16 9.75
C GLY A 50 8.63 -5.22 8.38
N GLY A 51 9.16 -6.01 7.43
CA GLY A 51 8.61 -6.21 6.09
C GLY A 51 8.68 -4.96 5.21
N THR A 52 7.82 -4.90 4.20
CA THR A 52 7.86 -3.85 3.16
C THR A 52 7.52 -2.47 3.70
N CYS A 53 6.45 -2.32 4.46
CA CYS A 53 5.88 -1.01 4.81
C CYS A 53 6.90 -0.07 5.46
N PRO A 54 7.54 -0.39 6.61
CA PRO A 54 8.44 0.53 7.26
C PRO A 54 9.85 0.59 6.63
N ASN A 55 10.31 -0.50 6.01
CA ASN A 55 11.67 -0.54 5.45
C ASN A 55 11.77 0.09 4.05
N ARG A 56 10.79 -0.21 3.15
CA ARG A 56 10.87 0.08 1.71
C ARG A 56 9.50 0.33 1.05
N GLY A 57 8.52 0.78 1.82
CA GLY A 57 7.15 1.01 1.36
C GLY A 57 6.58 2.33 1.84
N CYS A 58 5.59 2.25 2.73
CA CYS A 58 4.81 3.41 3.17
C CYS A 58 5.69 4.48 3.84
N ASP A 59 6.47 4.11 4.84
CA ASP A 59 7.18 5.07 5.69
C ASP A 59 8.27 5.82 4.92
N PRO A 60 9.24 5.16 4.25
CA PRO A 60 10.26 5.87 3.49
C PRO A 60 9.66 6.77 2.40
N LYS A 61 8.60 6.31 1.72
CA LYS A 61 7.91 7.12 0.71
C LYS A 61 7.29 8.38 1.32
N LYS A 62 6.64 8.29 2.49
CA LYS A 62 6.03 9.43 3.17
C LYS A 62 7.05 10.42 3.69
N ILE A 63 8.20 9.95 4.15
CA ILE A 63 9.31 10.83 4.53
C ILE A 63 9.79 11.63 3.31
N LEU A 64 9.95 11.00 2.15
CA LEU A 64 10.32 11.71 0.92
C LEU A 64 9.22 12.67 0.46
N LEU A 65 7.95 12.27 0.56
CA LEU A 65 6.80 13.08 0.18
C LEU A 65 6.68 14.35 1.03
N SER A 66 7.06 14.33 2.32
CA SER A 66 6.94 15.51 3.19
C SER A 66 7.68 16.74 2.67
N ALA A 67 8.83 16.54 2.01
CA ALA A 67 9.56 17.63 1.36
C ALA A 67 8.84 18.13 0.09
N VAL A 68 8.16 17.25 -0.63
CA VAL A 68 7.32 17.59 -1.79
C VAL A 68 6.14 18.46 -1.34
N GLU A 69 5.44 18.03 -0.29
CA GLU A 69 4.29 18.76 0.28
C GLU A 69 4.70 20.18 0.76
N ALA A 70 5.82 20.28 1.48
CA ALA A 70 6.35 21.59 1.93
C ALA A 70 6.70 22.50 0.74
N ARG A 71 7.34 21.94 -0.30
CA ARG A 71 7.67 22.66 -1.53
C ARG A 71 6.40 23.12 -2.25
N GLN A 72 5.41 22.25 -2.40
CA GLN A 72 4.14 22.53 -3.06
C GLN A 72 3.34 23.62 -2.31
N ALA A 73 3.26 23.55 -0.99
CA ALA A 73 2.62 24.58 -0.18
C ALA A 73 3.29 25.96 -0.37
N ALA A 74 4.62 26.02 -0.47
CA ALA A 74 5.32 27.25 -0.80
C ALA A 74 5.06 27.72 -2.24
N GLN A 75 4.96 26.80 -3.19
CA GLN A 75 4.70 27.06 -4.61
C GLN A 75 3.29 27.67 -4.80
N HIS A 76 2.29 27.14 -4.11
CA HIS A 76 0.91 27.66 -4.14
C HIS A 76 0.79 29.10 -3.65
N LEU A 77 1.63 29.50 -2.70
CA LEU A 77 1.66 30.88 -2.17
C LEU A 77 2.69 31.79 -2.88
N GLN A 78 3.34 31.32 -3.95
CA GLN A 78 4.27 32.13 -4.73
C GLN A 78 3.53 33.32 -5.36
N GLY A 79 4.03 34.54 -5.11
CA GLY A 79 3.37 35.77 -5.51
C GLY A 79 2.16 36.18 -4.64
N GLN A 80 1.80 35.34 -3.65
CA GLN A 80 0.73 35.57 -2.67
C GLN A 80 1.29 35.66 -1.24
N GLY A 81 2.53 36.13 -1.09
CA GLY A 81 3.23 36.31 0.19
C GLY A 81 4.56 35.58 0.26
N LEU A 82 4.83 34.63 -0.62
CA LEU A 82 6.11 33.94 -0.73
C LEU A 82 6.84 34.26 -2.04
N ILE A 83 8.18 34.25 -2.00
CA ILE A 83 9.05 34.46 -3.14
C ILE A 83 9.73 33.13 -3.46
N GLY A 84 9.30 32.48 -4.55
CA GLY A 84 9.81 31.17 -4.99
C GLY A 84 9.38 30.01 -4.09
N ALA A 85 9.71 28.82 -4.53
CA ALA A 85 9.57 27.59 -3.78
C ALA A 85 10.96 26.95 -3.52
N PRO A 86 11.16 26.27 -2.39
CA PRO A 86 12.44 25.62 -2.09
C PRO A 86 12.76 24.53 -3.11
N LYS A 87 14.07 24.31 -3.36
CA LYS A 87 14.53 23.14 -4.10
C LYS A 87 14.71 21.96 -3.15
N ILE A 88 14.43 20.76 -3.62
CA ILE A 88 14.73 19.55 -2.87
C ILE A 88 16.21 19.23 -2.99
N ASP A 89 16.91 19.13 -1.85
CA ASP A 89 18.23 18.55 -1.73
C ASP A 89 18.07 17.04 -1.56
N TRP A 90 18.15 16.29 -2.67
CA TRP A 90 17.92 14.85 -2.67
C TRP A 90 18.85 14.08 -1.72
N PRO A 91 20.18 14.28 -1.73
CA PRO A 91 21.06 13.61 -0.78
C PRO A 91 20.71 13.86 0.69
N ALA A 92 20.39 15.09 1.05
CA ALA A 92 20.00 15.44 2.42
C ALA A 92 18.64 14.80 2.79
N LEU A 93 17.67 14.77 1.87
CA LEU A 93 16.38 14.13 2.07
C LEU A 93 16.52 12.60 2.21
N MET A 94 17.39 11.97 1.42
CA MET A 94 17.70 10.55 1.56
C MET A 94 18.41 10.24 2.88
N ALA A 95 19.31 11.09 3.35
CA ALA A 95 19.93 10.94 4.67
C ALA A 95 18.87 11.04 5.79
N HIS A 96 17.92 11.97 5.69
CA HIS A 96 16.79 12.06 6.63
C HIS A 96 15.94 10.79 6.61
N LYS A 97 15.59 10.26 5.42
CA LYS A 97 14.84 9.00 5.26
C LYS A 97 15.61 7.83 5.90
N ARG A 98 16.90 7.69 5.61
CA ARG A 98 17.75 6.62 6.15
C ARG A 98 17.88 6.70 7.67
N GLY A 99 17.96 7.90 8.23
CA GLY A 99 17.96 8.11 9.69
C GLY A 99 16.76 7.48 10.41
N TYR A 100 15.63 7.29 9.71
CA TYR A 100 14.48 6.54 10.20
C TYR A 100 14.56 5.05 9.82
N THR A 101 14.81 4.74 8.54
CA THR A 101 14.64 3.37 8.02
C THR A 101 15.75 2.40 8.42
N ASP A 102 16.99 2.87 8.63
CA ASP A 102 18.14 1.99 8.89
C ASP A 102 18.04 1.23 10.22
N GLY A 103 17.28 1.78 11.17
CA GLY A 103 17.04 1.15 12.47
C GLY A 103 15.84 0.17 12.51
N ILE A 104 15.02 0.08 11.46
CA ILE A 104 13.75 -0.65 11.48
C ILE A 104 13.94 -2.16 11.64
N ASN A 105 14.84 -2.74 10.84
CA ASN A 105 15.09 -4.18 10.87
C ASN A 105 15.49 -4.65 12.28
N ASP A 106 16.52 -4.05 12.86
CA ASP A 106 17.04 -4.42 14.17
C ASP A 106 16.08 -4.05 15.30
N GLY A 107 15.42 -2.89 15.18
CA GLY A 107 14.39 -2.46 16.12
C GLY A 107 13.22 -3.44 16.21
N THR A 108 12.73 -3.91 15.04
CA THR A 108 11.64 -4.89 14.97
C THR A 108 12.07 -6.24 15.58
N LEU A 109 13.23 -6.75 15.17
CA LEU A 109 13.75 -8.01 15.71
C LEU A 109 13.93 -7.95 17.24
N ASN A 110 14.51 -6.87 17.74
CA ASN A 110 14.72 -6.66 19.19
C ASN A 110 13.37 -6.51 19.93
N GLY A 111 12.38 -5.86 19.31
CA GLY A 111 11.04 -5.73 19.87
C GLY A 111 10.32 -7.09 20.00
N LEU A 112 10.47 -7.98 19.01
CA LEU A 112 9.93 -9.35 19.07
C LEU A 112 10.63 -10.19 20.16
N LYS A 113 11.96 -10.14 20.20
CA LYS A 113 12.75 -10.82 21.25
C LYS A 113 12.42 -10.30 22.65
N GLY A 114 12.21 -9.00 22.80
CA GLY A 114 11.81 -8.38 24.06
C GLY A 114 10.44 -8.82 24.57
N GLN A 115 9.62 -9.38 23.69
CA GLN A 115 8.33 -10.00 24.03
C GLN A 115 8.43 -11.53 24.23
N ASP A 116 9.64 -12.10 24.26
CA ASP A 116 9.89 -13.56 24.28
C ASP A 116 9.22 -14.31 23.11
N ILE A 117 9.13 -13.69 21.95
CA ILE A 117 8.68 -14.34 20.71
C ILE A 117 9.89 -14.99 20.04
N ALA A 118 9.80 -16.28 19.76
CA ALA A 118 10.84 -16.99 19.02
C ALA A 118 10.92 -16.45 17.59
N THR A 119 12.15 -16.20 17.10
CA THR A 119 12.39 -15.63 15.77
C THR A 119 13.34 -16.54 14.99
N LEU A 120 13.06 -16.76 13.71
CA LEU A 120 13.91 -17.52 12.82
C LEU A 120 14.03 -16.79 11.48
N HIS A 121 15.28 -16.56 11.05
CA HIS A 121 15.55 -15.93 9.75
C HIS A 121 15.79 -17.02 8.70
N GLY A 122 15.05 -16.95 7.58
CA GLY A 122 15.21 -17.84 6.45
C GLY A 122 13.93 -18.00 5.65
N GLN A 123 14.07 -18.58 4.45
CA GLN A 123 12.95 -18.90 3.56
C GLN A 123 12.19 -20.11 4.12
N ALA A 124 10.90 -19.92 4.36
CA ALA A 124 10.00 -20.99 4.80
C ALA A 124 9.47 -21.79 3.61
N HIS A 125 9.31 -23.11 3.80
CA HIS A 125 8.75 -24.02 2.80
C HIS A 125 8.03 -25.19 3.47
N PHE A 126 6.76 -25.38 3.18
CA PHE A 126 5.98 -26.52 3.68
C PHE A 126 6.47 -27.83 3.04
N GLN A 127 6.88 -28.78 3.86
CA GLN A 127 7.24 -30.13 3.43
C GLN A 127 6.03 -31.09 3.53
N SER A 128 5.21 -30.90 4.56
CA SER A 128 3.97 -31.63 4.83
C SER A 128 3.08 -30.80 5.75
N ASP A 129 1.87 -31.26 6.05
CA ASP A 129 0.90 -30.57 6.90
C ASP A 129 1.45 -30.13 8.27
N ASN A 130 2.42 -30.87 8.81
CA ASN A 130 2.98 -30.62 10.13
C ASN A 130 4.46 -30.21 10.11
N GLN A 131 5.05 -29.98 8.94
CA GLN A 131 6.48 -29.69 8.80
C GLN A 131 6.75 -28.51 7.90
N LEU A 132 7.31 -27.47 8.50
CA LEU A 132 7.81 -26.30 7.81
C LEU A 132 9.34 -26.29 7.86
N ALA A 133 9.99 -26.37 6.72
CA ALA A 133 11.43 -26.19 6.61
C ALA A 133 11.78 -24.70 6.56
N VAL A 134 12.83 -24.31 7.27
CA VAL A 134 13.42 -22.96 7.23
C VAL A 134 14.94 -23.10 7.24
N GLY A 135 15.56 -23.04 6.07
CA GLY A 135 16.96 -23.45 5.91
C GLY A 135 17.16 -24.92 6.32
N ASP A 136 18.11 -25.16 7.22
CA ASP A 136 18.43 -26.50 7.73
C ASP A 136 17.55 -26.94 8.92
N ARG A 137 16.60 -26.11 9.34
CA ARG A 137 15.71 -26.39 10.47
C ARG A 137 14.36 -26.85 9.99
N VAL A 138 13.75 -27.78 10.71
CA VAL A 138 12.35 -28.17 10.53
C VAL A 138 11.60 -27.84 11.80
N VAL A 139 10.51 -27.11 11.67
CA VAL A 139 9.64 -26.71 12.77
C VAL A 139 8.22 -27.24 12.56
N SER A 140 7.50 -27.44 13.66
CA SER A 140 6.10 -27.88 13.63
C SER A 140 5.23 -26.99 14.50
N ALA A 141 3.97 -26.86 14.15
CA ALA A 141 2.99 -26.10 14.91
C ALA A 141 1.60 -26.72 14.85
N THR A 142 0.73 -26.32 15.76
CA THR A 142 -0.69 -26.64 15.66
C THR A 142 -1.32 -25.87 14.50
N ASP A 143 -1.00 -24.58 14.37
CA ASP A 143 -1.50 -23.74 13.29
C ASP A 143 -0.38 -22.91 12.64
N TYR A 144 -0.55 -22.57 11.36
CA TYR A 144 0.35 -21.75 10.58
C TYR A 144 -0.39 -20.52 10.04
N VAL A 145 0.25 -19.35 10.12
CA VAL A 145 -0.30 -18.10 9.57
C VAL A 145 0.64 -17.57 8.51
N VAL A 146 0.21 -17.55 7.25
CA VAL A 146 0.97 -16.99 6.13
C VAL A 146 0.70 -15.50 6.04
N ALA A 147 1.75 -14.68 6.24
CA ALA A 147 1.73 -13.22 6.25
C ALA A 147 2.88 -12.63 5.40
N THR A 148 3.23 -13.32 4.31
CA THR A 148 4.41 -13.03 3.47
C THR A 148 4.27 -11.82 2.56
N GLY A 149 3.07 -11.24 2.46
CA GLY A 149 2.82 -10.03 1.71
C GLY A 149 2.95 -10.19 0.20
N GLN A 150 3.33 -9.11 -0.47
CA GLN A 150 3.49 -9.01 -1.92
C GLN A 150 4.82 -8.36 -2.29
N ARG A 151 5.32 -8.67 -3.50
CA ARG A 151 6.47 -8.03 -4.15
C ARG A 151 6.07 -7.30 -5.43
N PRO A 152 6.87 -6.32 -5.92
CA PRO A 152 6.64 -5.69 -7.22
C PRO A 152 6.59 -6.72 -8.36
N ALA A 153 5.66 -6.54 -9.28
CA ALA A 153 5.62 -7.30 -10.53
C ALA A 153 6.62 -6.71 -11.54
N ILE A 154 7.33 -7.56 -12.25
CA ILE A 154 8.17 -7.18 -13.39
C ILE A 154 7.47 -7.68 -14.66
N LEU A 155 7.29 -6.79 -15.63
CA LEU A 155 6.69 -7.17 -16.93
C LEU A 155 7.64 -8.12 -17.67
N PRO A 156 7.15 -9.24 -18.23
CA PRO A 156 7.98 -10.24 -18.91
C PRO A 156 8.27 -9.84 -20.38
N ILE A 157 8.87 -8.67 -20.56
CA ILE A 157 9.24 -8.10 -21.87
C ILE A 157 10.73 -8.25 -22.14
N THR A 158 11.16 -8.04 -23.39
CA THR A 158 12.58 -8.01 -23.75
C THR A 158 13.29 -6.90 -22.96
N GLY A 159 14.40 -7.20 -22.31
CA GLY A 159 15.14 -6.24 -21.46
C GLY A 159 14.51 -6.01 -20.09
N HIS A 160 13.64 -6.92 -19.62
CA HIS A 160 13.01 -6.84 -18.30
C HIS A 160 14.01 -6.73 -17.14
N GLU A 161 15.25 -7.19 -17.32
CA GLU A 161 16.34 -7.08 -16.35
C GLU A 161 16.79 -5.63 -16.08
N TYR A 162 16.43 -4.69 -16.95
CA TYR A 162 16.71 -3.27 -16.76
C TYR A 162 15.66 -2.56 -15.87
N PHE A 163 14.53 -3.21 -15.60
CA PHE A 163 13.59 -2.65 -14.63
C PHE A 163 14.22 -2.57 -13.25
N LYS A 164 13.99 -1.44 -12.63
CA LYS A 164 14.10 -1.25 -11.20
C LYS A 164 12.71 -1.23 -10.57
N THR A 165 12.66 -1.35 -9.25
CA THR A 165 11.40 -1.39 -8.50
C THR A 165 11.23 -0.16 -7.61
N SER A 166 10.09 -0.05 -6.94
CA SER A 166 9.89 0.96 -5.91
C SER A 166 10.92 0.88 -4.77
N THR A 167 11.43 -0.32 -4.46
CA THR A 167 12.48 -0.52 -3.48
C THR A 167 13.77 0.16 -3.90
N ASP A 168 14.19 -0.04 -5.16
CA ASP A 168 15.39 0.60 -5.71
C ASP A 168 15.24 2.13 -5.76
N PHE A 169 14.05 2.64 -6.15
CA PHE A 169 13.79 4.07 -6.19
C PHE A 169 13.91 4.72 -4.79
N LEU A 170 13.33 4.06 -3.78
CA LEU A 170 13.36 4.57 -2.41
C LEU A 170 14.74 4.50 -1.75
N ASP A 171 15.77 4.01 -2.45
CA ASP A 171 17.14 3.95 -1.97
C ASP A 171 18.16 4.60 -2.92
N LEU A 172 17.72 5.44 -3.86
CA LEU A 172 18.58 6.17 -4.79
C LEU A 172 19.43 7.21 -4.07
N ASP A 173 20.76 7.14 -4.18
CA ASP A 173 21.68 8.16 -3.63
C ASP A 173 21.55 9.50 -4.38
N GLN A 174 21.28 9.45 -5.68
CA GLN A 174 21.12 10.61 -6.55
C GLN A 174 19.86 10.45 -7.40
N MET A 175 19.13 11.53 -7.60
CA MET A 175 17.99 11.54 -8.52
C MET A 175 18.52 11.58 -9.97
N PRO A 176 18.18 10.58 -10.82
CA PRO A 176 18.52 10.63 -12.24
C PRO A 176 17.80 11.78 -12.95
N LYS A 177 18.35 12.23 -14.08
CA LYS A 177 17.75 13.34 -14.83
C LYS A 177 16.43 12.96 -15.50
N ARG A 178 16.30 11.71 -15.97
CA ARG A 178 15.12 11.18 -16.66
C ARG A 178 14.68 9.89 -15.98
N VAL A 179 13.44 9.85 -15.52
CA VAL A 179 12.87 8.69 -14.81
C VAL A 179 11.55 8.32 -15.47
N THR A 180 11.41 7.05 -15.83
CA THR A 180 10.19 6.54 -16.46
C THR A 180 9.56 5.46 -15.56
N PHE A 181 8.27 5.62 -15.29
CA PHE A 181 7.45 4.66 -14.56
C PHE A 181 6.58 3.90 -15.56
N VAL A 182 6.71 2.59 -15.60
CA VAL A 182 5.87 1.72 -16.45
C VAL A 182 4.78 1.08 -15.59
N GLY A 183 3.54 1.56 -15.78
CA GLY A 183 2.36 1.19 -15.03
C GLY A 183 1.72 2.39 -14.33
N GLY A 184 0.47 2.72 -14.69
CA GLY A 184 -0.32 3.84 -14.16
C GLY A 184 -1.09 3.50 -12.87
N GLY A 185 -0.50 2.71 -11.97
CA GLY A 185 -1.02 2.44 -10.62
C GLY A 185 -0.57 3.49 -9.60
N TYR A 186 -1.06 3.37 -8.35
CA TYR A 186 -0.75 4.32 -7.27
C TYR A 186 0.77 4.46 -7.01
N VAL A 187 1.54 3.38 -7.14
CA VAL A 187 3.01 3.42 -6.97
C VAL A 187 3.65 4.34 -8.01
N GLY A 188 3.23 4.23 -9.28
CA GLY A 188 3.72 5.08 -10.38
C GLY A 188 3.43 6.55 -10.12
N PHE A 189 2.18 6.89 -9.79
CA PHE A 189 1.77 8.27 -9.52
C PHE A 189 2.51 8.91 -8.35
N GLU A 190 2.62 8.18 -7.24
CA GLU A 190 3.24 8.70 -6.01
C GLU A 190 4.75 8.89 -6.17
N LEU A 191 5.46 7.92 -6.77
CA LEU A 191 6.90 8.04 -7.00
C LEU A 191 7.23 9.03 -8.12
N ALA A 192 6.38 9.14 -9.14
CA ALA A 192 6.50 10.17 -10.19
C ALA A 192 6.41 11.59 -9.59
N THR A 193 5.47 11.81 -8.66
CA THR A 193 5.35 13.08 -7.93
C THR A 193 6.65 13.42 -7.19
N ILE A 194 7.25 12.45 -6.49
CA ILE A 194 8.51 12.65 -5.76
C ILE A 194 9.67 12.92 -6.72
N ALA A 195 9.82 12.13 -7.78
CA ALA A 195 10.89 12.27 -8.77
C ALA A 195 10.84 13.65 -9.46
N ASN A 196 9.66 14.06 -9.91
CA ASN A 196 9.44 15.36 -10.55
C ASN A 196 9.77 16.53 -9.62
N ALA A 197 9.28 16.49 -8.38
CA ALA A 197 9.60 17.53 -7.39
C ALA A 197 11.09 17.62 -7.07
N ALA A 198 11.83 16.49 -7.16
CA ALA A 198 13.28 16.42 -7.01
C ALA A 198 14.04 16.88 -8.28
N GLY A 199 13.34 17.24 -9.36
CA GLY A 199 13.89 17.85 -10.57
C GLY A 199 14.19 16.88 -11.71
N ALA A 200 13.68 15.66 -11.66
CA ALA A 200 13.73 14.73 -12.79
C ALA A 200 12.71 15.10 -13.87
N ASP A 201 13.04 14.82 -15.13
CA ASP A 201 12.10 14.72 -16.23
C ASP A 201 11.39 13.36 -16.14
N VAL A 202 10.07 13.37 -15.98
CA VAL A 202 9.30 12.19 -15.57
C VAL A 202 8.25 11.81 -16.59
N HIS A 203 8.27 10.54 -17.00
CA HIS A 203 7.25 9.90 -17.80
C HIS A 203 6.54 8.79 -17.01
N VAL A 204 5.20 8.75 -17.12
CA VAL A 204 4.36 7.65 -16.63
C VAL A 204 3.70 6.99 -17.85
N ILE A 205 4.13 5.78 -18.18
CA ILE A 205 3.62 5.01 -19.30
C ILE A 205 2.54 4.06 -18.84
N HIS A 206 1.40 4.01 -19.54
CA HIS A 206 0.31 3.10 -19.23
C HIS A 206 -0.31 2.48 -20.48
N HIS A 207 -0.56 1.16 -20.43
CA HIS A 207 -0.99 0.35 -21.55
C HIS A 207 -2.39 0.69 -22.09
N ASN A 208 -3.23 1.39 -21.33
CA ASN A 208 -4.56 1.83 -21.75
C ASN A 208 -4.82 3.28 -21.34
N ASP A 209 -6.05 3.76 -21.52
CA ASP A 209 -6.49 5.13 -21.22
C ASP A 209 -6.99 5.33 -19.78
N ARG A 210 -6.96 4.27 -18.93
CA ARG A 210 -7.58 4.27 -17.62
C ARG A 210 -6.60 3.93 -16.48
N PRO A 211 -5.62 4.81 -16.17
CA PRO A 211 -4.79 4.64 -14.98
C PRO A 211 -5.64 4.78 -13.69
N LEU A 212 -5.11 4.33 -12.56
CA LEU A 212 -5.79 4.34 -11.25
C LEU A 212 -7.21 3.78 -11.32
N LYS A 213 -7.41 2.66 -12.00
CA LYS A 213 -8.71 2.08 -12.38
C LYS A 213 -9.71 1.96 -11.21
N ALA A 214 -9.22 1.78 -9.99
CA ALA A 214 -10.06 1.66 -8.78
C ALA A 214 -10.62 2.99 -8.29
N PHE A 215 -10.15 4.13 -8.80
CA PHE A 215 -10.56 5.47 -8.39
C PHE A 215 -11.54 6.11 -9.38
N ASP A 216 -12.24 7.14 -8.94
CA ASP A 216 -13.19 7.91 -9.76
C ASP A 216 -12.50 8.47 -11.01
N ALA A 217 -13.11 8.24 -12.19
CA ALA A 217 -12.51 8.54 -13.48
C ALA A 217 -12.25 10.04 -13.70
N ASP A 218 -13.20 10.87 -13.29
CA ASP A 218 -13.09 12.32 -13.52
C ASP A 218 -12.01 12.91 -12.62
N LEU A 219 -11.98 12.51 -11.34
CA LEU A 219 -10.97 13.00 -10.40
C LEU A 219 -9.57 12.45 -10.70
N VAL A 220 -9.46 11.26 -11.32
CA VAL A 220 -8.18 10.77 -11.87
C VAL A 220 -7.72 11.64 -13.04
N LYS A 221 -8.63 12.03 -13.95
CA LYS A 221 -8.31 12.92 -15.06
C LYS A 221 -7.84 14.29 -14.56
N ASP A 222 -8.50 14.82 -13.54
CA ASP A 222 -8.14 16.10 -12.93
C ASP A 222 -6.80 16.03 -12.20
N LEU A 223 -6.53 14.92 -11.49
CA LEU A 223 -5.21 14.65 -10.91
C LEU A 223 -4.11 14.62 -11.97
N MET A 224 -4.33 13.89 -13.07
CA MET A 224 -3.36 13.84 -14.17
C MET A 224 -3.12 15.22 -14.79
N ALA A 225 -4.17 16.03 -14.95
CA ALA A 225 -4.05 17.40 -15.47
C ALA A 225 -3.19 18.27 -14.53
N ALA A 226 -3.39 18.16 -13.21
CA ALA A 226 -2.56 18.86 -12.24
C ALA A 226 -1.08 18.40 -12.29
N MET A 227 -0.85 17.09 -12.31
CA MET A 227 0.51 16.53 -12.40
C MET A 227 1.19 16.89 -13.73
N THR A 228 0.43 16.99 -14.83
CA THR A 228 0.95 17.45 -16.13
C THR A 228 1.32 18.93 -16.07
N ALA A 229 0.52 19.76 -15.42
CA ALA A 229 0.85 21.19 -15.23
C ALA A 229 2.14 21.36 -14.38
N ASP A 230 2.43 20.41 -13.49
CA ASP A 230 3.68 20.36 -12.73
C ASP A 230 4.87 19.79 -13.50
N GLY A 231 4.67 19.27 -14.74
CA GLY A 231 5.73 18.83 -15.64
C GLY A 231 5.86 17.30 -15.81
N ILE A 232 4.93 16.49 -15.31
CA ILE A 232 4.93 15.05 -15.54
C ILE A 232 4.24 14.72 -16.86
N THR A 233 4.87 13.89 -17.69
CA THR A 233 4.28 13.40 -18.96
C THR A 233 3.58 12.06 -18.73
N PHE A 234 2.34 11.93 -19.25
CA PHE A 234 1.59 10.68 -19.25
C PHE A 234 1.48 10.14 -20.69
N ASP A 235 2.10 8.99 -20.91
CA ASP A 235 2.05 8.27 -22.20
C ASP A 235 1.02 7.13 -22.05
N LEU A 236 -0.25 7.44 -22.32
CA LEU A 236 -1.36 6.49 -22.26
C LEU A 236 -1.47 5.67 -23.55
N ASN A 237 -2.20 4.54 -23.49
CA ASN A 237 -2.36 3.60 -24.61
C ASN A 237 -1.02 3.14 -25.20
N THR A 238 0.00 3.03 -24.34
CA THR A 238 1.37 2.68 -24.69
C THR A 238 1.78 1.40 -23.98
N ASP A 239 1.79 0.29 -24.70
CA ASP A 239 2.18 -1.02 -24.19
C ASP A 239 3.66 -1.28 -24.48
N VAL A 240 4.52 -1.06 -23.49
CA VAL A 240 5.98 -1.22 -23.62
C VAL A 240 6.33 -2.66 -23.94
N GLN A 241 7.04 -2.89 -25.05
CA GLN A 241 7.41 -4.22 -25.56
C GLN A 241 8.87 -4.58 -25.30
N ALA A 242 9.76 -3.58 -25.23
CA ALA A 242 11.17 -3.83 -24.98
C ALA A 242 11.88 -2.65 -24.31
N ILE A 243 12.94 -2.98 -23.57
CA ILE A 243 13.92 -2.04 -23.03
C ILE A 243 15.29 -2.43 -23.55
N THR A 244 16.01 -1.49 -24.16
CA THR A 244 17.34 -1.73 -24.71
C THR A 244 18.34 -0.74 -24.12
N LYS A 245 19.50 -1.22 -23.68
CA LYS A 245 20.57 -0.34 -23.22
C LYS A 245 21.29 0.28 -24.43
N THR A 246 21.42 1.60 -24.43
CA THR A 246 22.08 2.39 -25.48
C THR A 246 23.24 3.20 -24.92
N ALA A 247 23.97 3.92 -25.77
CA ALA A 247 25.02 4.83 -25.34
C ALA A 247 24.51 6.05 -24.52
N THR A 248 23.20 6.39 -24.66
CA THR A 248 22.58 7.58 -24.08
C THR A 248 21.59 7.27 -22.94
N GLY A 249 21.43 5.99 -22.57
CA GLY A 249 20.52 5.56 -21.54
C GLY A 249 19.78 4.27 -21.87
N LEU A 250 18.63 4.08 -21.29
CA LEU A 250 17.69 2.98 -21.56
C LEU A 250 16.63 3.46 -22.55
N GLN A 251 16.48 2.74 -23.65
CA GLN A 251 15.48 3.02 -24.68
C GLN A 251 14.29 2.07 -24.51
N LEU A 252 13.11 2.64 -24.25
CA LEU A 252 11.85 1.90 -24.23
C LEU A 252 11.21 2.00 -25.60
N THR A 253 10.65 0.90 -26.08
CA THR A 253 9.93 0.84 -27.35
C THR A 253 8.56 0.20 -27.19
N ALA A 254 7.58 0.75 -27.92
CA ALA A 254 6.24 0.20 -28.12
C ALA A 254 5.81 0.50 -29.56
N ASP A 255 4.59 0.10 -29.96
CA ASP A 255 4.06 0.43 -31.28
C ASP A 255 4.04 1.96 -31.51
N ASN A 256 4.83 2.44 -32.46
CA ASN A 256 4.97 3.88 -32.80
C ASN A 256 5.44 4.78 -31.63
N PHE A 257 6.08 4.20 -30.60
CA PHE A 257 6.59 4.94 -29.44
C PHE A 257 8.03 4.55 -29.15
N GLU A 258 8.84 5.56 -28.89
CA GLU A 258 10.24 5.41 -28.49
C GLU A 258 10.58 6.49 -27.46
N LEU A 259 11.16 6.10 -26.33
CA LEU A 259 11.57 7.00 -25.25
C LEU A 259 12.94 6.59 -24.70
N THR A 260 13.83 7.56 -24.52
CA THR A 260 15.13 7.32 -23.86
C THR A 260 15.13 7.93 -22.46
N THR A 261 15.47 7.14 -21.46
CA THR A 261 15.48 7.50 -20.05
C THR A 261 16.74 7.00 -19.35
N ASP A 262 17.01 7.48 -18.12
CA ASP A 262 18.16 7.05 -17.33
C ASP A 262 17.78 5.93 -16.34
N LEU A 263 16.50 5.89 -15.95
CA LEU A 263 15.98 4.91 -14.99
C LEU A 263 14.54 4.51 -15.38
N VAL A 264 14.28 3.21 -15.37
CA VAL A 264 12.95 2.63 -15.61
C VAL A 264 12.48 1.91 -14.34
N ILE A 265 11.32 2.32 -13.81
CA ILE A 265 10.69 1.72 -12.64
C ILE A 265 9.47 0.90 -13.06
N SER A 266 9.43 -0.38 -12.67
CA SER A 266 8.22 -1.17 -12.79
C SER A 266 7.21 -0.75 -11.72
N SER A 267 6.08 -0.21 -12.15
CA SER A 267 4.90 0.13 -11.34
C SER A 267 3.63 -0.58 -11.85
N ALA A 268 3.82 -1.70 -12.57
CA ALA A 268 2.78 -2.49 -13.24
C ALA A 268 2.01 -3.45 -12.31
N GLY A 269 2.08 -3.23 -11.00
CA GLY A 269 1.36 -4.00 -10.01
C GLY A 269 2.25 -4.77 -9.06
N ARG A 270 1.63 -5.65 -8.25
CA ARG A 270 2.28 -6.47 -7.25
C ARG A 270 1.76 -7.91 -7.34
N ILE A 271 2.59 -8.88 -6.96
CA ILE A 271 2.25 -10.30 -6.94
C ILE A 271 2.44 -10.89 -5.54
N PRO A 272 1.56 -11.83 -5.12
CA PRO A 272 1.66 -12.47 -3.81
C PRO A 272 2.97 -13.25 -3.62
N ASN A 273 3.56 -13.22 -2.44
CA ASN A 273 4.72 -14.03 -2.07
C ASN A 273 4.25 -15.41 -1.59
N ALA A 274 3.62 -16.18 -2.48
CA ALA A 274 3.05 -17.49 -2.21
C ALA A 274 3.77 -18.63 -2.95
N ASP A 275 4.45 -18.33 -4.05
CA ASP A 275 4.99 -19.29 -5.02
C ASP A 275 6.16 -20.16 -4.49
N GLN A 276 6.89 -19.69 -3.47
CA GLN A 276 8.05 -20.39 -2.91
C GLN A 276 7.76 -21.15 -1.60
N LEU A 277 6.52 -21.09 -1.12
CA LEU A 277 6.14 -21.64 0.19
C LEU A 277 5.83 -23.15 0.18
N GLY A 278 5.78 -23.80 -1.00
CA GLY A 278 5.40 -25.21 -1.09
C GLY A 278 3.94 -25.49 -0.75
N LEU A 279 3.04 -24.54 -0.98
CA LEU A 279 1.62 -24.59 -0.60
C LEU A 279 0.88 -25.79 -1.20
N ALA A 280 1.30 -26.28 -2.37
CA ALA A 280 0.74 -27.48 -2.98
C ALA A 280 0.93 -28.74 -2.13
N ASN A 281 2.03 -28.82 -1.34
CA ASN A 281 2.32 -29.96 -0.47
C ASN A 281 1.32 -30.09 0.70
N VAL A 282 0.59 -29.01 0.98
CA VAL A 282 -0.38 -28.90 2.09
C VAL A 282 -1.79 -28.58 1.60
N GLY A 283 -2.07 -28.77 0.30
CA GLY A 283 -3.41 -28.60 -0.28
C GLY A 283 -3.92 -27.16 -0.33
N VAL A 284 -3.06 -26.16 -0.21
CA VAL A 284 -3.42 -24.74 -0.24
C VAL A 284 -3.25 -24.20 -1.66
N THR A 285 -4.29 -23.49 -2.15
CA THR A 285 -4.33 -22.89 -3.48
C THR A 285 -4.12 -21.40 -3.42
N PHE A 286 -3.48 -20.85 -4.45
CA PHE A 286 -3.31 -19.41 -4.64
C PHE A 286 -3.29 -19.07 -6.13
N ASP A 287 -3.57 -17.81 -6.43
CA ASP A 287 -3.45 -17.25 -7.78
C ASP A 287 -2.82 -15.85 -7.73
N ARG A 288 -3.00 -15.07 -8.81
CA ARG A 288 -2.49 -13.69 -8.89
C ARG A 288 -3.10 -12.74 -7.85
N HIS A 289 -4.23 -13.07 -7.26
CA HIS A 289 -4.92 -12.26 -6.25
C HIS A 289 -4.44 -12.58 -4.84
N GLY A 290 -3.99 -13.81 -4.60
CA GLY A 290 -3.49 -14.24 -3.30
C GLY A 290 -3.80 -15.69 -2.98
N ILE A 291 -3.50 -16.07 -1.73
CA ILE A 291 -3.89 -17.34 -1.15
C ILE A 291 -5.39 -17.32 -0.87
N GLN A 292 -6.11 -18.32 -1.39
CA GLN A 292 -7.55 -18.42 -1.20
C GLN A 292 -7.89 -18.73 0.25
N VAL A 293 -8.77 -17.94 0.82
CA VAL A 293 -9.25 -18.07 2.21
C VAL A 293 -10.78 -17.91 2.27
N ASN A 294 -11.36 -18.51 3.31
CA ASN A 294 -12.75 -18.30 3.66
C ASN A 294 -12.93 -17.01 4.51
N ASP A 295 -14.15 -16.77 4.98
CA ASP A 295 -14.50 -15.63 5.85
C ASP A 295 -13.99 -15.74 7.31
N HIS A 296 -13.22 -16.78 7.62
CA HIS A 296 -12.41 -16.94 8.83
C HIS A 296 -10.90 -16.80 8.55
N LEU A 297 -10.51 -16.33 7.36
CA LEU A 297 -9.12 -16.22 6.89
C LEU A 297 -8.39 -17.57 6.85
N GLN A 298 -9.12 -18.68 6.87
CA GLN A 298 -8.65 -20.05 6.83
C GLN A 298 -8.58 -20.53 5.37
N THR A 299 -7.52 -21.24 5.02
CA THR A 299 -7.35 -21.88 3.71
C THR A 299 -8.15 -23.17 3.59
N ALA A 300 -8.00 -23.90 2.49
CA ALA A 300 -8.55 -25.24 2.36
C ALA A 300 -7.92 -26.25 3.37
N ASN A 301 -6.71 -25.95 3.87
CA ASN A 301 -6.11 -26.69 4.98
C ASN A 301 -6.57 -26.07 6.31
N PRO A 302 -7.22 -26.83 7.22
CA PRO A 302 -7.82 -26.29 8.44
C PRO A 302 -6.79 -25.77 9.46
N HIS A 303 -5.51 -26.04 9.28
CA HIS A 303 -4.41 -25.58 10.13
C HIS A 303 -3.61 -24.44 9.51
N ILE A 304 -3.99 -23.94 8.33
CA ILE A 304 -3.26 -22.90 7.63
C ILE A 304 -4.19 -21.72 7.33
N TYR A 305 -3.77 -20.53 7.77
CA TYR A 305 -4.45 -19.26 7.59
C TYR A 305 -3.59 -18.32 6.76
N ALA A 306 -4.19 -17.34 6.10
CA ALA A 306 -3.45 -16.30 5.39
C ALA A 306 -4.04 -14.92 5.66
N ILE A 307 -3.17 -13.93 5.92
CA ILE A 307 -3.54 -12.54 6.24
C ILE A 307 -2.65 -11.52 5.53
N GLY A 308 -3.15 -10.30 5.42
CA GLY A 308 -2.46 -9.18 4.76
C GLY A 308 -2.37 -9.37 3.26
N ASP A 309 -1.40 -8.72 2.63
CA ASP A 309 -1.33 -8.62 1.16
C ASP A 309 -1.22 -9.97 0.42
N VAL A 310 -0.81 -11.03 1.09
CA VAL A 310 -0.69 -12.37 0.49
C VAL A 310 -2.04 -13.08 0.34
N SER A 311 -3.06 -12.75 1.15
CA SER A 311 -4.37 -13.39 1.16
C SER A 311 -5.28 -12.83 0.07
N ASP A 312 -6.17 -13.65 -0.51
CA ASP A 312 -7.22 -13.21 -1.43
C ASP A 312 -8.48 -12.84 -0.65
N THR A 313 -8.57 -11.59 -0.23
CA THR A 313 -9.70 -11.01 0.49
C THR A 313 -10.37 -9.89 -0.33
N PRO A 314 -11.66 -9.59 -0.11
CA PRO A 314 -12.43 -8.65 -0.93
C PRO A 314 -12.08 -7.17 -0.67
N VAL A 315 -11.11 -6.88 0.16
CA VAL A 315 -10.71 -5.52 0.55
C VAL A 315 -9.34 -5.12 -0.02
N PRO A 316 -9.03 -3.82 -0.12
CA PRO A 316 -7.73 -3.36 -0.60
C PRO A 316 -6.56 -3.86 0.24
N LYS A 317 -5.45 -4.20 -0.41
CA LYS A 317 -4.19 -4.64 0.22
C LYS A 317 -3.47 -3.44 0.86
N LEU A 318 -3.75 -3.19 2.13
CA LEU A 318 -3.27 -2.02 2.88
C LEU A 318 -2.77 -2.43 4.26
N THR A 319 -1.74 -1.73 4.76
CA THR A 319 -1.19 -1.96 6.10
C THR A 319 -2.24 -1.90 7.23
N PRO A 320 -3.21 -0.94 7.26
CA PRO A 320 -4.28 -0.96 8.26
C PRO A 320 -5.19 -2.19 8.17
N VAL A 321 -5.46 -2.69 6.96
CA VAL A 321 -6.25 -3.92 6.74
C VAL A 321 -5.48 -5.12 7.29
N ALA A 322 -4.20 -5.25 6.98
CA ALA A 322 -3.34 -6.30 7.50
C ALA A 322 -3.33 -6.36 9.03
N GLY A 323 -3.28 -5.20 9.70
CA GLY A 323 -3.41 -5.11 11.15
C GLY A 323 -4.81 -5.44 11.67
N PHE A 324 -5.86 -5.13 10.92
CA PHE A 324 -7.23 -5.51 11.25
C PHE A 324 -7.43 -7.02 11.17
N GLU A 325 -6.98 -7.65 10.08
CA GLU A 325 -7.03 -9.10 9.88
C GLU A 325 -6.24 -9.85 10.95
N ALA A 326 -5.05 -9.35 11.33
CA ALA A 326 -4.25 -9.95 12.39
C ALA A 326 -5.01 -9.93 13.75
N ARG A 327 -5.63 -8.81 14.11
CA ARG A 327 -6.44 -8.73 15.35
C ARG A 327 -7.64 -9.67 15.34
N TYR A 328 -8.33 -9.76 14.19
CA TYR A 328 -9.42 -10.71 14.03
C TYR A 328 -8.93 -12.15 14.21
N LEU A 329 -7.85 -12.54 13.52
CA LEU A 329 -7.35 -13.91 13.53
C LEU A 329 -6.76 -14.32 14.89
N VAL A 330 -6.17 -13.39 15.66
CA VAL A 330 -5.80 -13.63 17.06
C VAL A 330 -7.04 -14.04 17.87
N GLY A 331 -8.14 -13.33 17.71
CA GLY A 331 -9.42 -13.68 18.35
C GLY A 331 -9.92 -15.04 17.92
N GLU A 332 -9.93 -15.31 16.62
CA GLU A 332 -10.42 -16.57 16.03
C GLU A 332 -9.61 -17.79 16.51
N LEU A 333 -8.28 -17.71 16.54
CA LEU A 333 -7.42 -18.82 17.00
C LEU A 333 -7.45 -19.04 18.53
N THR A 334 -7.94 -18.07 19.29
CA THR A 334 -8.02 -18.20 20.76
C THR A 334 -9.45 -18.44 21.25
N HIS A 335 -10.42 -17.86 20.59
CA HIS A 335 -11.85 -17.94 20.90
C HIS A 335 -12.65 -17.91 19.57
N PRO A 336 -12.74 -19.03 18.86
CA PRO A 336 -13.44 -19.09 17.58
C PRO A 336 -14.84 -18.49 17.65
N GLY A 337 -15.20 -17.68 16.67
CA GLY A 337 -16.43 -16.90 16.68
C GLY A 337 -17.05 -16.64 15.33
N ALA A 338 -17.55 -15.42 15.15
CA ALA A 338 -18.20 -15.02 13.90
C ALA A 338 -17.18 -14.72 12.80
N ALA A 339 -17.57 -14.93 11.56
CA ALA A 339 -16.84 -14.54 10.37
C ALA A 339 -16.38 -13.08 10.40
N ILE A 340 -15.26 -12.79 9.74
CA ILE A 340 -14.72 -11.43 9.66
C ILE A 340 -15.71 -10.50 8.97
N LYS A 341 -15.93 -9.33 9.56
CA LYS A 341 -16.69 -8.25 8.95
C LYS A 341 -15.79 -7.05 8.75
N TYR A 342 -15.46 -6.78 7.51
CA TYR A 342 -14.63 -5.63 7.19
C TYR A 342 -15.43 -4.34 7.34
N PRO A 343 -14.84 -3.30 7.97
CA PRO A 343 -15.39 -1.94 7.92
C PRO A 343 -15.21 -1.36 6.51
N VAL A 344 -15.76 -0.16 6.26
CA VAL A 344 -15.39 0.59 5.06
C VAL A 344 -13.91 0.95 5.11
N VAL A 345 -13.21 0.73 4.00
CA VAL A 345 -11.75 0.91 3.93
C VAL A 345 -11.43 2.08 3.03
N PRO A 346 -10.89 3.19 3.56
CA PRO A 346 -10.43 4.30 2.73
C PRO A 346 -9.20 3.89 1.93
N THR A 347 -9.15 4.33 0.67
CA THR A 347 -8.00 4.19 -0.22
C THR A 347 -7.51 5.54 -0.68
N GLN A 348 -6.19 5.64 -0.96
CA GLN A 348 -5.59 6.92 -1.29
C GLN A 348 -4.38 6.78 -2.21
N VAL A 349 -4.17 7.83 -3.01
CA VAL A 349 -2.98 8.07 -3.82
C VAL A 349 -2.32 9.33 -3.30
N PHE A 350 -1.13 9.19 -2.77
CA PHE A 350 -0.33 10.29 -2.23
C PHE A 350 0.47 11.00 -3.33
N ALA A 351 -0.26 11.50 -4.32
CA ALA A 351 0.25 12.41 -5.33
C ALA A 351 0.11 13.87 -4.84
N ALA A 352 0.31 14.80 -5.72
CA ALA A 352 0.12 16.22 -5.48
C ALA A 352 -0.76 16.80 -6.61
N PRO A 353 -2.06 17.09 -6.33
CA PRO A 353 -2.78 16.91 -5.07
C PRO A 353 -3.07 15.42 -4.74
N LYS A 354 -3.51 15.15 -3.49
CA LYS A 354 -3.87 13.80 -3.05
C LYS A 354 -5.26 13.41 -3.54
N LEU A 355 -5.41 12.16 -4.01
CA LEU A 355 -6.70 11.57 -4.40
C LEU A 355 -7.08 10.48 -3.41
N VAL A 356 -8.28 10.55 -2.84
CA VAL A 356 -8.75 9.61 -1.82
C VAL A 356 -10.20 9.21 -2.07
N GLN A 357 -10.57 8.02 -1.60
CA GLN A 357 -11.97 7.57 -1.65
C GLN A 357 -12.30 6.59 -0.52
N VAL A 358 -13.59 6.54 -0.15
CA VAL A 358 -14.16 5.57 0.79
C VAL A 358 -15.64 5.35 0.49
N GLY A 359 -16.10 4.11 0.58
CA GLY A 359 -17.52 3.75 0.38
C GLY A 359 -17.83 3.09 -0.95
N ILE A 360 -19.07 3.26 -1.43
CA ILE A 360 -19.55 2.75 -2.71
C ILE A 360 -19.09 3.64 -3.85
N SER A 361 -18.65 3.47 -4.92
CA SER A 361 -18.24 4.49 -5.89
C SER A 361 -19.37 5.43 -6.34
N ALA A 362 -19.05 6.71 -6.58
CA ALA A 362 -19.98 7.68 -7.15
C ALA A 362 -20.54 7.23 -8.50
N ALA A 363 -19.75 6.51 -9.31
CA ALA A 363 -20.20 5.95 -10.58
C ALA A 363 -21.32 4.92 -10.36
N ALA A 364 -21.15 3.98 -9.42
CA ALA A 364 -22.19 3.01 -9.10
C ALA A 364 -23.45 3.69 -8.54
N ALA A 365 -23.30 4.73 -7.71
CA ALA A 365 -24.45 5.49 -7.20
C ALA A 365 -25.23 6.24 -8.31
N THR A 366 -24.52 6.68 -9.37
CA THR A 366 -25.18 7.35 -10.51
C THR A 366 -26.06 6.41 -11.33
N GLU A 367 -25.80 5.11 -11.30
CA GLU A 367 -26.67 4.10 -11.93
C GLU A 367 -27.98 3.87 -11.16
N HIS A 368 -28.05 4.32 -9.90
CA HIS A 368 -29.22 4.21 -9.02
C HIS A 368 -29.71 5.59 -8.51
N PRO A 369 -30.12 6.50 -9.42
CA PRO A 369 -30.48 7.86 -9.05
C PRO A 369 -31.70 7.96 -8.13
N ASP A 370 -32.55 6.93 -8.07
CA ASP A 370 -33.70 6.88 -7.14
C ASP A 370 -33.27 6.65 -5.69
N GLU A 371 -32.15 5.94 -5.48
CA GLU A 371 -31.64 5.57 -4.17
C GLU A 371 -30.62 6.59 -3.63
N TYR A 372 -29.83 7.17 -4.52
CA TYR A 372 -28.68 8.01 -4.15
C TYR A 372 -28.77 9.42 -4.75
N ARG A 373 -28.16 10.37 -4.02
CA ARG A 373 -27.83 11.69 -4.51
C ARG A 373 -26.32 11.83 -4.54
N VAL A 374 -25.76 12.21 -5.68
CA VAL A 374 -24.33 12.49 -5.85
C VAL A 374 -24.13 14.01 -5.84
N ASN A 375 -23.40 14.53 -4.86
CA ASN A 375 -22.99 15.92 -4.80
C ASN A 375 -21.60 16.04 -5.41
N ILE A 376 -21.44 16.90 -6.42
CA ILE A 376 -20.18 17.19 -7.09
C ILE A 376 -19.83 18.63 -6.76
N LEU A 377 -18.69 18.86 -6.13
CA LEU A 377 -18.32 20.14 -5.52
C LEU A 377 -16.92 20.55 -5.94
N ASP A 378 -16.77 21.80 -6.36
CA ASP A 378 -15.50 22.50 -6.46
C ASP A 378 -15.35 23.42 -5.24
N MET A 379 -14.43 23.07 -4.36
CA MET A 379 -14.15 23.78 -3.11
C MET A 379 -12.92 24.69 -3.22
N THR A 380 -12.28 24.78 -4.39
CA THR A 380 -11.01 25.51 -4.59
C THR A 380 -11.10 26.97 -4.11
N LYS A 381 -12.27 27.61 -4.29
CA LYS A 381 -12.51 28.99 -3.88
C LYS A 381 -13.14 29.14 -2.49
N TRP A 382 -13.41 28.05 -1.78
CA TRP A 382 -13.87 28.13 -0.41
C TRP A 382 -12.76 28.68 0.48
N PHE A 383 -13.11 29.48 1.49
CA PHE A 383 -12.12 30.19 2.30
C PHE A 383 -11.06 29.26 2.91
N THR A 384 -11.45 28.08 3.34
CA THR A 384 -10.58 27.06 3.94
C THR A 384 -9.49 26.54 2.99
N TYR A 385 -9.76 26.50 1.69
CA TYR A 385 -8.81 26.10 0.64
C TYR A 385 -8.10 27.31 0.03
N TYR A 386 -8.82 28.41 -0.20
CA TYR A 386 -8.28 29.64 -0.74
C TYR A 386 -7.13 30.21 0.11
N ARG A 387 -7.24 30.17 1.45
CA ARG A 387 -6.25 30.75 2.37
C ARG A 387 -4.85 30.17 2.27
N PHE A 388 -4.69 28.93 1.77
CA PHE A 388 -3.39 28.30 1.53
C PHE A 388 -3.07 28.13 0.03
N GLY A 389 -3.83 28.82 -0.83
CA GLY A 389 -3.56 28.91 -2.26
C GLY A 389 -3.84 27.62 -3.03
N ALA A 390 -4.75 26.75 -2.53
CA ALA A 390 -5.06 25.51 -3.20
C ALA A 390 -5.37 25.73 -4.68
N GLN A 391 -4.72 24.98 -5.55
CA GLN A 391 -4.95 25.05 -6.99
C GLN A 391 -6.12 24.15 -7.40
N GLN A 392 -6.40 23.14 -6.59
CA GLN A 392 -7.46 22.17 -6.84
C GLN A 392 -8.00 21.63 -5.51
N ALA A 393 -9.32 21.67 -5.33
CA ALA A 393 -10.02 21.06 -4.20
C ALA A 393 -11.40 20.62 -4.65
N GLN A 394 -11.59 19.33 -4.87
CA GLN A 394 -12.83 18.77 -5.39
C GLN A 394 -13.34 17.63 -4.49
N ALA A 395 -14.66 17.46 -4.48
CA ALA A 395 -15.31 16.36 -3.80
C ALA A 395 -16.47 15.79 -4.63
N LYS A 396 -16.61 14.48 -4.60
CA LYS A 396 -17.86 13.77 -4.93
C LYS A 396 -18.33 13.07 -3.66
N VAL A 397 -19.51 13.40 -3.19
CA VAL A 397 -20.10 12.82 -1.96
C VAL A 397 -21.46 12.21 -2.29
N VAL A 398 -21.64 10.94 -1.94
CA VAL A 398 -22.88 10.22 -2.17
C VAL A 398 -23.68 10.11 -0.88
N VAL A 399 -24.95 10.50 -0.97
CA VAL A 399 -25.92 10.46 0.13
C VAL A 399 -27.05 9.53 -0.23
N ALA A 400 -27.36 8.55 0.63
CA ALA A 400 -28.52 7.69 0.51
C ALA A 400 -29.81 8.50 0.78
N LYS A 401 -30.72 8.57 -0.19
CA LYS A 401 -31.93 9.42 -0.11
C LYS A 401 -32.89 8.99 1.00
N ALA A 402 -33.01 7.68 1.24
CA ALA A 402 -33.92 7.13 2.24
C ALA A 402 -33.52 7.46 3.68
N SER A 403 -32.21 7.46 3.98
CA SER A 403 -31.68 7.65 5.34
C SER A 403 -31.02 9.02 5.56
N GLY A 404 -30.62 9.71 4.50
CA GLY A 404 -29.83 10.94 4.58
C GLY A 404 -28.37 10.71 5.02
N GLN A 405 -27.90 9.49 5.01
CA GLN A 405 -26.54 9.11 5.40
C GLN A 405 -25.57 9.25 4.24
N VAL A 406 -24.35 9.66 4.51
CA VAL A 406 -23.25 9.55 3.55
C VAL A 406 -22.86 8.08 3.41
N VAL A 407 -22.70 7.63 2.17
CA VAL A 407 -22.33 6.24 1.83
C VAL A 407 -21.08 6.16 0.98
N ASP A 408 -20.59 7.29 0.45
CA ASP A 408 -19.34 7.42 -0.30
C ASP A 408 -18.79 8.83 -0.23
N ALA A 409 -17.49 8.95 -0.28
CA ALA A 409 -16.79 10.19 -0.55
C ALA A 409 -15.52 9.92 -1.36
N THR A 410 -15.32 10.72 -2.42
CA THR A 410 -14.08 10.80 -3.17
C THR A 410 -13.62 12.25 -3.20
N LEU A 411 -12.35 12.50 -2.84
CA LEU A 411 -11.80 13.86 -2.70
C LEU A 411 -10.47 13.97 -3.45
N LEU A 412 -10.25 15.14 -4.03
CA LEU A 412 -8.98 15.53 -4.65
C LEU A 412 -8.56 16.89 -4.09
N SER A 413 -7.57 16.91 -3.19
CA SER A 413 -7.02 18.14 -2.61
C SER A 413 -5.73 17.85 -1.83
N ASP A 414 -5.01 18.91 -1.43
CA ASP A 414 -3.77 18.79 -0.64
C ASP A 414 -3.99 18.20 0.76
N VAL A 415 -5.22 18.28 1.28
CA VAL A 415 -5.62 17.82 2.63
C VAL A 415 -6.62 16.66 2.58
N ALA A 416 -6.77 16.02 1.43
CA ALA A 416 -7.76 14.96 1.23
C ALA A 416 -7.49 13.73 2.11
N ASP A 417 -6.22 13.43 2.39
CA ASP A 417 -5.78 12.33 3.26
C ASP A 417 -6.30 12.44 4.70
N GLU A 418 -6.38 13.65 5.26
CA GLU A 418 -7.00 13.87 6.56
C GLU A 418 -8.53 13.86 6.47
N MET A 419 -9.07 14.48 5.42
CA MET A 419 -10.53 14.59 5.25
C MET A 419 -11.23 13.26 5.06
N ILE A 420 -10.59 12.28 4.39
CA ILE A 420 -11.21 10.97 4.15
C ILE A 420 -11.46 10.19 5.44
N ASN A 421 -10.67 10.44 6.51
CA ASN A 421 -10.88 9.80 7.80
C ASN A 421 -12.17 10.26 8.48
N TYR A 422 -12.56 11.53 8.29
CA TYR A 422 -13.87 12.00 8.76
C TYR A 422 -15.00 11.30 8.01
N PHE A 423 -14.92 11.18 6.69
CA PHE A 423 -15.92 10.46 5.91
C PHE A 423 -16.00 8.97 6.29
N THR A 424 -14.86 8.33 6.55
CA THR A 424 -14.84 6.96 7.07
C THR A 424 -15.65 6.85 8.37
N LEU A 425 -15.44 7.79 9.31
CA LEU A 425 -16.20 7.83 10.57
C LEU A 425 -17.69 8.13 10.35
N LEU A 426 -18.02 9.06 9.45
CA LEU A 426 -19.42 9.40 9.14
C LEU A 426 -20.18 8.21 8.57
N ILE A 427 -19.56 7.44 7.67
CA ILE A 427 -20.14 6.24 7.06
C ILE A 427 -20.30 5.15 8.12
N GLU A 428 -19.22 4.80 8.85
CA GLU A 428 -19.24 3.74 9.87
C GLU A 428 -20.23 4.01 11.00
N LYS A 429 -20.48 5.27 11.33
CA LYS A 429 -21.40 5.67 12.38
C LYS A 429 -22.78 6.06 11.87
N ASN A 430 -23.03 5.92 10.55
CA ASN A 430 -24.31 6.25 9.92
C ASN A 430 -24.77 7.69 10.24
N VAL A 431 -23.83 8.64 10.23
CA VAL A 431 -24.11 10.04 10.59
C VAL A 431 -24.91 10.71 9.47
N THR A 432 -25.94 11.45 9.84
CA THR A 432 -26.76 12.24 8.91
C THR A 432 -26.36 13.73 8.97
N LEU A 433 -26.78 14.51 7.96
CA LEU A 433 -26.56 15.97 7.99
C LEU A 433 -27.11 16.66 9.26
N PRO A 434 -28.34 16.36 9.75
CA PRO A 434 -28.81 16.92 11.02
C PRO A 434 -27.92 16.56 12.23
N ASP A 435 -27.32 15.36 12.26
CA ASP A 435 -26.41 14.98 13.34
C ASP A 435 -25.11 15.81 13.27
N LEU A 436 -24.56 15.98 12.06
CA LEU A 436 -23.34 16.76 11.84
C LEU A 436 -23.56 18.25 12.20
N GLN A 437 -24.72 18.82 11.86
CA GLN A 437 -25.07 20.20 12.16
C GLN A 437 -25.20 20.49 13.67
N ARG A 438 -25.32 19.47 14.50
CA ARG A 438 -25.32 19.62 15.98
C ARG A 438 -23.93 19.74 16.56
N LEU A 439 -22.89 19.47 15.75
CA LEU A 439 -21.50 19.59 16.19
C LEU A 439 -20.98 21.00 15.95
N VAL A 440 -20.11 21.45 16.84
CA VAL A 440 -19.35 22.69 16.66
C VAL A 440 -17.91 22.30 16.35
N LEU A 441 -17.54 22.42 15.08
CA LEU A 441 -16.21 22.09 14.60
C LEU A 441 -15.29 23.30 14.64
N ALA A 442 -13.98 23.06 14.78
CA ALA A 442 -12.98 24.12 14.79
C ALA A 442 -12.94 24.86 13.43
N TYR A 443 -13.13 26.17 13.45
CA TYR A 443 -13.10 27.03 12.27
C TYR A 443 -11.88 27.96 12.29
N PRO A 444 -11.22 28.22 11.15
CA PRO A 444 -11.44 27.66 9.83
C PRO A 444 -10.55 26.42 9.59
N THR A 445 -11.16 25.29 9.36
CA THR A 445 -10.48 24.03 8.96
C THR A 445 -11.28 23.34 7.86
N PRO A 446 -10.68 22.52 6.98
CA PRO A 446 -11.44 21.74 6.00
C PRO A 446 -12.55 20.89 6.65
N ALA A 447 -12.31 20.37 7.86
CA ALA A 447 -13.33 19.63 8.61
C ALA A 447 -14.54 20.48 8.99
N SER A 448 -14.39 21.81 9.18
CA SER A 448 -15.53 22.69 9.46
C SER A 448 -16.50 22.84 8.28
N ASP A 449 -16.05 22.46 7.09
CA ASP A 449 -16.85 22.53 5.86
C ASP A 449 -17.65 21.24 5.59
N LEU A 450 -17.46 20.17 6.38
CA LEU A 450 -18.13 18.87 6.18
C LEU A 450 -19.64 18.99 5.98
N GLN A 451 -20.31 19.87 6.74
CA GLN A 451 -21.76 20.07 6.63
C GLN A 451 -22.23 20.59 5.26
N TYR A 452 -21.32 21.20 4.49
CA TYR A 452 -21.63 21.73 3.15
C TYR A 452 -21.37 20.72 2.04
N LEU A 453 -20.83 19.54 2.39
CA LEU A 453 -20.53 18.47 1.45
C LEU A 453 -21.65 17.44 1.31
N TYR A 454 -22.67 17.49 2.19
CA TYR A 454 -23.85 16.60 2.17
C TYR A 454 -24.86 16.92 1.09
#